data_ccf51b40644479140f0c5a48d13a5d88
#
_entry.id   ccf51b40644479140f0c5a48d13a5d88
#
_cell.length_a   1.000
_cell.length_b   1.000
_cell.length_c   1.000
_cell.angle_alpha   90.00
_cell.angle_beta   90.00
_cell.angle_gamma   90.00
#
_symmetry.space_group_name_H-M   'P 1'
#
loop_
_entity.id
_entity.type
_entity.pdbx_description
1 polymer ?
#
loop_
_entity_poly.entity_id
_entity_poly.type
_entity_poly.pdbx_seq_one_letter_code
_entity_poly.pdbx_strand_id
1 'polypeptide(L)'
;MQSFIHYFLHLVFPLFIAIVFFRKEWKKVYIVLLATMLVDLDHLLVSPIFQSNRCSVGFHYLHSFYAIPVYFILLFFRKPFNIIGIGLLFHMLTDFVDCLFMFNGCKICFSEAPAFQLLETISDLLGITT
;
A
#
# COMPACT_ATOMS: atom_id res chain seq x y z
N MET A 1 -7.10 0.96 16.50
CA MET A 1 -7.04 2.18 15.65
C MET A 1 -6.37 1.89 14.31
N GLN A 2 -5.23 1.22 14.28
CA GLN A 2 -4.51 0.81 13.06
C GLN A 2 -5.40 0.08 12.05
N SER A 3 -6.06 -1.02 12.43
CA SER A 3 -6.93 -1.78 11.52
C SER A 3 -8.07 -0.95 10.91
N PHE A 4 -8.63 -0.01 11.67
CA PHE A 4 -9.67 0.88 11.14
C PHE A 4 -9.12 1.80 10.05
N ILE A 5 -7.95 2.40 10.27
CA ILE A 5 -7.29 3.26 9.27
C ILE A 5 -6.94 2.46 8.02
N HIS A 6 -6.42 1.25 8.18
CA HIS A 6 -6.08 0.34 7.10
C HIS A 6 -7.30 0.07 6.20
N TYR A 7 -8.40 -0.45 6.77
CA TYR A 7 -9.61 -0.73 5.98
C TYR A 7 -10.28 0.53 5.40
N PHE A 8 -10.23 1.64 6.13
CA PHE A 8 -10.73 2.92 5.61
C PHE A 8 -9.96 3.35 4.36
N LEU A 9 -8.63 3.30 4.39
CA LEU A 9 -7.80 3.67 3.26
C LEU A 9 -7.97 2.70 2.08
N HIS A 10 -8.14 1.42 2.33
CA HIS A 10 -8.32 0.43 1.27
C HIS A 10 -9.71 0.43 0.62
N LEU A 11 -10.76 0.76 1.35
CA LEU A 11 -12.13 0.64 0.86
C LEU A 11 -12.81 2.00 0.62
N VAL A 12 -12.72 2.92 1.59
CA VAL A 12 -13.46 4.19 1.54
C VAL A 12 -12.73 5.24 0.73
N PHE A 13 -11.42 5.34 0.87
CA PHE A 13 -10.64 6.36 0.18
C PHE A 13 -10.60 6.15 -1.35
N PRO A 14 -10.50 4.93 -1.91
CA PRO A 14 -10.66 4.68 -3.33
C PRO A 14 -12.03 5.11 -3.88
N LEU A 15 -13.11 4.99 -3.08
CA LEU A 15 -14.42 5.52 -3.45
C LEU A 15 -14.38 7.04 -3.59
N PHE A 16 -13.72 7.72 -2.64
CA PHE A 16 -13.54 9.17 -2.70
C PHE A 16 -12.74 9.58 -3.95
N ILE A 17 -11.64 8.91 -4.26
CA ILE A 17 -10.87 9.14 -5.50
C ILE A 17 -11.76 8.97 -6.73
N ALA A 18 -12.53 7.90 -6.80
CA ALA A 18 -13.41 7.63 -7.93
C ALA A 18 -14.47 8.73 -8.12
N ILE A 19 -15.12 9.17 -7.04
CA ILE A 19 -16.16 10.20 -7.10
C ILE A 19 -15.60 11.58 -7.46
N VAL A 20 -14.45 11.96 -6.89
CA VAL A 20 -13.88 13.30 -7.08
C VAL A 20 -13.25 13.44 -8.47
N PHE A 21 -12.42 12.48 -8.88
CA PHE A 21 -11.64 12.60 -10.11
C PHE A 21 -12.30 11.98 -11.34
N PHE A 22 -13.27 11.05 -11.15
CA PHE A 22 -13.88 10.29 -12.25
C PHE A 22 -15.40 10.30 -12.21
N ARG A 23 -16.01 11.45 -11.92
CA ARG A 23 -17.46 11.62 -11.68
C ARG A 23 -18.38 10.88 -12.66
N LYS A 24 -18.05 10.88 -13.96
CA LYS A 24 -18.89 10.25 -15.00
C LYS A 24 -18.83 8.73 -15.00
N GLU A 25 -17.74 8.16 -14.52
CA GLU A 25 -17.44 6.73 -14.59
C GLU A 25 -17.08 6.15 -13.20
N TRP A 26 -17.42 6.86 -12.11
CA TRP A 26 -16.95 6.56 -10.77
C TRP A 26 -17.19 5.11 -10.34
N LYS A 27 -18.34 4.50 -10.74
CA LYS A 27 -18.64 3.11 -10.39
C LYS A 27 -17.64 2.13 -11.01
N LYS A 28 -17.35 2.31 -12.31
CA LYS A 28 -16.37 1.46 -13.03
C LYS A 28 -14.97 1.67 -12.45
N VAL A 29 -14.57 2.90 -12.22
CA VAL A 29 -13.28 3.25 -11.64
C VAL A 29 -13.14 2.69 -10.24
N TYR A 30 -14.16 2.81 -9.40
CA TYR A 30 -14.14 2.25 -8.04
C TYR A 30 -13.97 0.72 -8.05
N ILE A 31 -14.68 0.00 -8.94
CA ILE A 31 -14.51 -1.45 -9.09
C ILE A 31 -13.06 -1.80 -9.51
N VAL A 32 -12.47 -1.03 -10.44
CA VAL A 32 -11.07 -1.25 -10.85
C VAL A 32 -10.13 -0.99 -9.68
N LEU A 33 -10.33 0.09 -8.91
CA LEU A 33 -9.53 0.40 -7.73
C LEU A 33 -9.66 -0.69 -6.66
N LEU A 34 -10.87 -1.22 -6.43
CA LEU A 34 -11.05 -2.36 -5.52
C LEU A 34 -10.38 -3.64 -6.04
N ALA A 35 -10.42 -3.88 -7.36
CA ALA A 35 -9.76 -5.03 -7.96
C ALA A 35 -8.23 -4.99 -7.77
N THR A 36 -7.62 -3.81 -7.58
CA THR A 36 -6.19 -3.72 -7.25
C THR A 36 -5.85 -4.32 -5.87
N MET A 37 -6.85 -4.53 -4.99
CA MET A 37 -6.67 -5.27 -3.74
C MET A 37 -6.27 -6.73 -3.96
N LEU A 38 -6.49 -7.29 -5.16
CA LEU A 38 -6.03 -8.65 -5.51
C LEU A 38 -4.50 -8.79 -5.46
N VAL A 39 -3.77 -7.68 -5.44
CA VAL A 39 -2.32 -7.68 -5.23
C VAL A 39 -1.93 -8.37 -3.92
N ASP A 40 -2.80 -8.29 -2.89
CA ASP A 40 -2.60 -8.95 -1.59
C ASP A 40 -2.61 -10.49 -1.65
N LEU A 41 -3.01 -11.07 -2.76
CA LEU A 41 -2.91 -12.52 -2.94
C LEU A 41 -1.46 -13.02 -2.89
N ASP A 42 -0.48 -12.14 -3.10
CA ASP A 42 0.94 -12.48 -2.97
C ASP A 42 1.35 -12.83 -1.53
N HIS A 43 0.57 -12.40 -0.54
CA HIS A 43 0.77 -12.81 0.85
C HIS A 43 0.63 -14.33 1.05
N LEU A 44 -0.15 -14.99 0.20
CA LEU A 44 -0.33 -16.45 0.21
C LEU A 44 0.91 -17.21 -0.30
N LEU A 45 1.81 -16.51 -1.02
CA LEU A 45 3.02 -17.10 -1.60
C LEU A 45 4.20 -17.13 -0.63
N VAL A 46 4.05 -16.55 0.55
CA VAL A 46 5.13 -16.43 1.55
C VAL A 46 4.80 -17.22 2.79
N SER A 47 5.79 -17.94 3.34
CA SER A 47 5.66 -18.72 4.57
C SER A 47 6.45 -18.08 5.72
N PRO A 48 5.84 -17.91 6.91
CA PRO A 48 4.44 -18.13 7.24
C PRO A 48 3.52 -17.08 6.61
N ILE A 49 2.29 -17.47 6.24
CA ILE A 49 1.32 -16.59 5.58
C ILE A 49 0.99 -15.39 6.47
N PHE A 50 0.78 -15.64 7.75
CA PHE A 50 0.51 -14.61 8.75
C PHE A 50 1.67 -14.51 9.74
N GLN A 51 2.29 -13.36 9.79
CA GLN A 51 3.32 -13.03 10.78
C GLN A 51 3.05 -11.63 11.32
N SER A 52 2.92 -11.53 12.64
CA SER A 52 2.80 -10.23 13.31
C SER A 52 4.07 -9.40 13.07
N ASN A 53 3.89 -8.10 12.95
CA ASN A 53 4.98 -7.12 12.74
C ASN A 53 5.82 -7.34 11.46
N ARG A 54 5.22 -7.93 10.41
CA ARG A 54 5.86 -8.02 9.10
C ARG A 54 5.35 -6.92 8.19
N CYS A 55 6.25 -6.05 7.74
CA CYS A 55 5.93 -5.04 6.75
C CYS A 55 5.71 -5.69 5.38
N SER A 56 4.59 -5.38 4.72
CA SER A 56 4.31 -5.87 3.36
C SER A 56 5.28 -5.28 2.35
N VAL A 57 5.58 -3.98 2.49
CA VAL A 57 6.41 -3.23 1.55
C VAL A 57 7.86 -3.70 1.59
N GLY A 58 8.38 -4.07 0.42
CA GLY A 58 9.74 -4.59 0.25
C GLY A 58 9.88 -6.08 0.51
N PHE A 59 8.90 -6.73 1.16
CA PHE A 59 8.96 -8.14 1.52
C PHE A 59 8.20 -9.05 0.54
N HIS A 60 6.98 -8.69 0.15
CA HIS A 60 6.18 -9.46 -0.79
C HIS A 60 6.52 -9.10 -2.24
N TYR A 61 6.32 -10.04 -3.19
CA TYR A 61 6.73 -9.90 -4.58
C TYR A 61 6.06 -8.70 -5.27
N LEU A 62 4.74 -8.57 -5.12
CA LEU A 62 3.98 -7.47 -5.71
C LEU A 62 4.03 -6.18 -4.86
N HIS A 63 4.56 -6.26 -3.64
CA HIS A 63 4.83 -5.12 -2.77
C HIS A 63 6.32 -4.76 -2.74
N SER A 64 7.13 -5.31 -3.65
CA SER A 64 8.55 -5.03 -3.74
C SER A 64 8.84 -3.63 -4.27
N PHE A 65 10.03 -3.11 -3.94
CA PHE A 65 10.50 -1.84 -4.50
C PHE A 65 10.61 -1.86 -6.03
N TYR A 66 10.72 -3.04 -6.65
CA TYR A 66 10.72 -3.20 -8.11
C TYR A 66 9.33 -3.09 -8.72
N ALA A 67 8.28 -3.41 -7.98
CA ALA A 67 6.91 -3.28 -8.44
C ALA A 67 6.48 -1.81 -8.54
N ILE A 68 6.97 -0.94 -7.66
CA ILE A 68 6.61 0.49 -7.64
C ILE A 68 6.89 1.21 -8.97
N PRO A 69 8.09 1.11 -9.59
CA PRO A 69 8.34 1.68 -10.91
C PRO A 69 7.40 1.14 -12.00
N VAL A 70 7.07 -0.14 -11.96
CA VAL A 70 6.12 -0.75 -12.91
C VAL A 70 4.73 -0.13 -12.74
N TYR A 71 4.25 0.02 -11.52
CA TYR A 71 2.97 0.66 -11.22
C TYR A 71 2.96 2.14 -11.63
N PHE A 72 4.08 2.83 -11.44
CA PHE A 72 4.25 4.21 -11.89
C PHE A 72 4.20 4.34 -13.42
N ILE A 73 4.82 3.42 -14.15
CA ILE A 73 4.77 3.38 -15.62
C ILE A 73 3.34 3.19 -16.12
N LEU A 74 2.50 2.41 -15.42
CA LEU A 74 1.09 2.22 -15.79
C LEU A 74 0.30 3.53 -15.85
N LEU A 75 0.70 4.58 -15.11
CA LEU A 75 0.03 5.88 -15.13
C LEU A 75 0.06 6.54 -16.51
N PHE A 76 1.06 6.26 -17.34
CA PHE A 76 1.24 6.85 -18.66
C PHE A 76 0.44 6.14 -19.75
N PHE A 77 -0.18 5.02 -19.43
CA PHE A 77 -1.03 4.29 -20.37
C PHE A 77 -2.47 4.82 -20.35
N ARG A 78 -3.24 4.41 -21.39
CA ARG A 78 -4.68 4.73 -21.46
C ARG A 78 -5.48 3.87 -20.50
N LYS A 79 -6.71 4.32 -20.18
CA LYS A 79 -7.66 3.52 -19.40
C LYS A 79 -7.80 2.09 -19.98
N PRO A 80 -7.88 1.06 -19.14
CA PRO A 80 -7.96 1.08 -17.67
C PRO A 80 -6.59 1.07 -16.95
N PHE A 81 -5.46 0.95 -17.67
CA PHE A 81 -4.14 0.73 -17.07
C PHE A 81 -3.69 1.86 -16.14
N ASN A 82 -3.96 3.12 -16.49
CA ASN A 82 -3.65 4.25 -15.60
C ASN A 82 -4.45 4.20 -14.30
N ILE A 83 -5.71 3.75 -14.32
CA ILE A 83 -6.52 3.59 -13.12
C ILE A 83 -5.98 2.44 -12.25
N ILE A 84 -5.54 1.35 -12.89
CA ILE A 84 -4.86 0.23 -12.20
C ILE A 84 -3.57 0.73 -11.55
N GLY A 85 -2.76 1.52 -12.26
CA GLY A 85 -1.54 2.12 -11.72
C GLY A 85 -1.81 3.00 -10.49
N ILE A 86 -2.85 3.85 -10.56
CA ILE A 86 -3.28 4.68 -9.42
C ILE A 86 -3.67 3.78 -8.24
N GLY A 87 -4.48 2.74 -8.46
CA GLY A 87 -4.92 1.83 -7.41
C GLY A 87 -3.77 1.09 -6.74
N LEU A 88 -2.83 0.55 -7.53
CA LEU A 88 -1.68 -0.19 -7.03
C LEU A 88 -0.71 0.71 -6.26
N LEU A 89 -0.41 1.92 -6.76
CA LEU A 89 0.44 2.87 -6.04
C LEU A 89 -0.22 3.34 -4.74
N PHE A 90 -1.53 3.58 -4.77
CA PHE A 90 -2.26 3.95 -3.57
C PHE A 90 -2.29 2.82 -2.55
N HIS A 91 -2.45 1.57 -3.00
CA HIS A 91 -2.35 0.37 -2.16
C HIS A 91 -0.97 0.29 -1.47
N MET A 92 0.12 0.42 -2.25
CA MET A 92 1.48 0.45 -1.70
C MET A 92 1.67 1.56 -0.65
N LEU A 93 1.09 2.74 -0.89
CA LEU A 93 1.13 3.85 0.07
C LEU A 93 0.39 3.50 1.37
N THR A 94 -0.79 2.86 1.27
CA THR A 94 -1.57 2.45 2.44
C THR A 94 -0.82 1.43 3.27
N ASP A 95 -0.22 0.43 2.64
CA ASP A 95 0.60 -0.58 3.32
C ASP A 95 1.85 0.02 3.96
N PHE A 96 2.44 1.01 3.30
CA PHE A 96 3.57 1.74 3.88
C PHE A 96 3.16 2.52 5.15
N VAL A 97 1.99 3.16 5.13
CA VAL A 97 1.44 3.82 6.33
C VAL A 97 1.20 2.82 7.45
N ASP A 98 0.67 1.63 7.13
CA ASP A 98 0.48 0.55 8.10
C ASP A 98 1.82 0.06 8.68
N CYS A 99 2.85 -0.10 7.84
CA CYS A 99 4.21 -0.40 8.28
C CYS A 99 4.77 0.67 9.24
N LEU A 100 4.52 1.95 8.99
CA LEU A 100 4.94 3.03 9.89
C LEU A 100 4.28 2.93 11.27
N PHE A 101 2.98 2.60 11.33
CA PHE A 101 2.29 2.37 12.59
C PHE A 101 2.88 1.19 13.36
N MET A 102 3.14 0.07 12.69
CA MET A 102 3.77 -1.09 13.30
C MET A 102 5.20 -0.79 13.76
N PHE A 103 6.00 -0.08 12.94
CA PHE A 103 7.37 0.31 13.26
C PHE A 103 7.44 1.16 14.54
N ASN A 104 6.54 2.12 14.69
CA ASN A 104 6.45 2.93 15.91
C ASN A 104 6.06 2.12 17.14
N GLY A 105 5.32 1.02 16.97
CA GLY A 105 4.97 0.10 18.06
C GLY A 105 6.14 -0.79 18.50
N CYS A 106 7.02 -1.21 17.57
CA CYS A 106 8.15 -2.10 17.86
C CYS A 106 9.27 -1.94 16.83
N LYS A 107 10.18 -0.98 17.01
CA LYS A 107 11.33 -0.77 16.11
C LYS A 107 12.21 -2.00 15.96
N ILE A 108 12.50 -2.69 17.05
CA ILE A 108 13.37 -3.88 17.06
C ILE A 108 12.79 -5.01 16.22
N CYS A 109 11.45 -5.10 16.14
CA CYS A 109 10.76 -6.12 15.34
C CYS A 109 11.04 -5.99 13.84
N PHE A 110 11.51 -4.81 13.39
CA PHE A 110 11.72 -4.47 11.98
C PHE A 110 13.21 -4.42 11.59
N SER A 111 14.13 -4.75 12.48
CA SER A 111 15.59 -4.63 12.23
C SER A 111 16.07 -5.36 10.96
N GLU A 112 15.39 -6.42 10.56
CA GLU A 112 15.71 -7.20 9.35
C GLU A 112 14.76 -6.90 8.17
N ALA A 113 13.81 -5.96 8.33
CA ALA A 113 12.87 -5.63 7.27
C ALA A 113 13.56 -4.86 6.13
N PRO A 114 13.30 -5.19 4.84
CA PRO A 114 13.90 -4.46 3.71
C PRO A 114 13.60 -2.97 3.71
N ALA A 115 12.46 -2.57 4.31
CA ALA A 115 12.03 -1.19 4.42
C ALA A 115 12.58 -0.47 5.67
N PHE A 116 13.41 -1.10 6.51
CA PHE A 116 13.83 -0.57 7.81
C PHE A 116 14.42 0.84 7.71
N GLN A 117 15.41 1.06 6.85
CA GLN A 117 16.08 2.35 6.70
C GLN A 117 15.11 3.45 6.24
N LEU A 118 14.19 3.11 5.34
CA LEU A 118 13.17 4.03 4.85
C LEU A 118 12.19 4.41 5.96
N LEU A 119 11.73 3.42 6.74
CA LEU A 119 10.82 3.63 7.88
C LEU A 119 11.47 4.49 8.96
N GLU A 120 12.73 4.23 9.28
CA GLU A 120 13.50 5.01 10.25
C GLU A 120 13.64 6.47 9.80
N THR A 121 14.10 6.69 8.56
CA THR A 121 14.29 8.04 8.01
C THR A 121 12.97 8.84 8.00
N ILE A 122 11.86 8.23 7.61
CA ILE A 122 10.56 8.90 7.55
C ILE A 122 10.01 9.13 8.95
N SER A 123 10.17 8.17 9.86
CA SER A 123 9.75 8.32 11.26
C SER A 123 10.49 9.48 11.94
N ASP A 124 11.80 9.62 11.71
CA ASP A 124 12.61 10.72 12.22
C ASP A 124 12.19 12.07 11.61
N LEU A 125 11.93 12.09 10.30
CA LEU A 125 11.47 13.30 9.60
C LEU A 125 10.10 13.79 10.10
N LEU A 126 9.21 12.85 10.44
CA LEU A 126 7.88 13.16 10.97
C LEU A 126 7.89 13.47 12.48
N GLY A 127 9.03 13.33 13.16
CA GLY A 127 9.15 13.55 14.60
C GLY A 127 8.33 12.57 15.46
N ILE A 128 8.06 11.37 14.93
CA ILE A 128 7.24 10.33 15.57
C ILE A 128 8.12 9.41 16.45
N THR A 129 9.42 9.65 16.49
CA THR A 129 10.35 8.86 17.31
C THR A 129 10.15 9.14 18.79
N THR A 130 9.65 8.16 19.50
CA THR A 130 9.71 8.05 20.97
C THR A 130 10.88 7.19 21.38
#